data_a1a452ec4a09f2c2ffcfa79cce0c5859
#
_entry.id   a1a452ec4a09f2c2ffcfa79cce0c5859
#
_cell.length_a   1.000
_cell.length_b   1.000
_cell.length_c   1.000
_cell.angle_alpha   90.00
_cell.angle_beta   90.00
_cell.angle_gamma   90.00
#
_symmetry.space_group_name_H-M   'P 1'
#
loop_
_entity.id
_entity.type
_entity.pdbx_description
1 polymer ?
#
loop_
_entity_poly.entity_id
_entity_poly.type
_entity_poly.pdbx_seq_one_letter_code
_entity_poly.pdbx_strand_id
1 'polypeptide(L)'
;MVRFKKSIFSLVGALFILGACSSNSASPESEPADEGEKESKETYTIGVTQLMEHPALNLATEGFQKAIEEAGIDVEYDMQNAQGDNSANDTIASNFVGQNVDLIFANSTPSAQAALSKTTDIPIVFTSVVDPVGAELIESMEKPGGNVTGTSHHHPDSIPKALEYLKNELGAKKVGTVYNAGEQNSRAQIDKIKKQMDEYGLELIEATVSTSADVKQATESIADQVDAFYCITDNTVVSAFESVADVATTAKVPLLAADLDSVPRGAFAAFGVDFFEVGHGAGEMAVKILKGEAKPADIPAEPPKTLKFMVNKKVADTIEVEIKPDWEAEIYE
;
A
#
# COMPACT_ATOMS: atom_id res chain seq x y z
N MET A 1 34.01 -48.57 36.34
CA MET A 1 35.19 -49.44 36.09
C MET A 1 35.92 -48.91 34.83
N VAL A 2 37.16 -48.42 35.05
CA VAL A 2 38.38 -48.63 34.25
C VAL A 2 38.38 -47.97 32.86
N ARG A 3 39.36 -47.21 32.39
CA ARG A 3 40.64 -46.58 32.82
C ARG A 3 41.11 -45.69 31.65
N PHE A 4 41.52 -44.49 31.94
CA PHE A 4 42.73 -43.77 31.57
C PHE A 4 43.66 -44.38 30.50
N LYS A 5 44.10 -43.54 29.54
CA LYS A 5 45.55 -43.41 29.25
C LYS A 5 45.89 -42.04 28.61
N LYS A 6 46.82 -41.34 29.23
CA LYS A 6 47.62 -40.19 28.77
C LYS A 6 48.85 -40.68 27.98
N SER A 7 49.35 -39.82 27.11
CA SER A 7 50.81 -39.67 26.75
C SER A 7 50.91 -38.42 25.88
N ILE A 8 51.56 -37.36 26.16
CA ILE A 8 52.84 -36.76 26.58
C ILE A 8 54.05 -37.08 25.64
N PHE A 9 54.77 -35.98 25.35
CA PHE A 9 56.13 -35.79 24.77
C PHE A 9 56.16 -35.44 23.26
N SER A 10 57.00 -34.50 22.75
CA SER A 10 58.16 -33.66 23.20
C SER A 10 58.39 -32.59 22.15
N LEU A 11 58.66 -31.44 22.43
CA LEU A 11 59.80 -30.50 22.63
C LEU A 11 61.02 -30.71 21.71
N VAL A 12 61.54 -29.67 21.11
CA VAL A 12 62.89 -29.29 20.60
C VAL A 12 62.71 -28.38 19.37
N GLY A 13 63.28 -27.22 19.15
CA GLY A 13 64.33 -26.45 19.78
C GLY A 13 64.63 -25.19 18.97
N ALA A 14 65.16 -24.24 19.58
CA ALA A 14 65.50 -22.90 19.13
C ALA A 14 66.60 -22.85 18.03
N LEU A 15 66.63 -21.73 17.30
CA LEU A 15 67.91 -20.99 17.11
C LEU A 15 67.67 -19.53 16.66
N PHE A 16 68.42 -18.65 17.28
CA PHE A 16 68.59 -17.20 17.11
C PHE A 16 69.24 -16.82 15.78
N ILE A 17 68.89 -15.64 15.24
CA ILE A 17 69.89 -14.71 14.68
C ILE A 17 69.40 -13.28 14.92
N LEU A 18 70.22 -12.48 15.63
CA LEU A 18 70.16 -11.05 15.81
C LEU A 18 70.73 -10.33 14.58
N GLY A 19 70.13 -9.26 14.18
CA GLY A 19 70.67 -8.30 13.23
C GLY A 19 70.13 -6.88 13.52
N ALA A 20 71.01 -5.95 13.79
CA ALA A 20 70.84 -4.69 14.47
C ALA A 20 70.37 -3.52 13.60
N CYS A 21 69.65 -2.62 14.27
CA CYS A 21 69.61 -1.17 14.17
C CYS A 21 69.69 -0.44 12.84
N SER A 22 68.63 0.31 12.50
CA SER A 22 68.82 1.72 12.17
C SER A 22 67.50 2.49 12.44
N SER A 23 67.62 3.56 13.23
CA SER A 23 66.61 4.52 13.58
C SER A 23 66.22 5.38 12.37
N ASN A 24 64.92 5.51 12.09
CA ASN A 24 64.41 6.71 11.49
C ASN A 24 62.96 6.97 11.94
N SER A 25 62.74 8.11 12.57
CA SER A 25 61.45 8.59 13.05
C SER A 25 60.57 8.99 11.87
N ALA A 26 59.44 8.33 11.70
CA ALA A 26 58.31 8.84 10.94
C ALA A 26 57.02 8.51 11.69
N SER A 27 56.21 9.56 11.90
CA SER A 27 54.90 9.52 12.49
C SER A 27 53.98 8.51 11.77
N PRO A 28 53.06 7.82 12.45
CA PRO A 28 52.10 6.97 11.78
C PRO A 28 51.06 7.87 11.08
N GLU A 29 51.10 7.85 9.74
CA GLU A 29 49.96 8.20 8.90
C GLU A 29 48.84 7.24 9.25
N SER A 30 47.69 7.79 9.66
CA SER A 30 46.47 7.05 9.82
C SER A 30 46.02 6.56 8.45
N GLU A 31 46.07 5.26 8.22
CA GLU A 31 45.37 4.64 7.11
C GLU A 31 43.85 4.99 7.20
N PRO A 32 43.21 5.39 6.09
CA PRO A 32 41.77 5.53 6.07
C PRO A 32 41.15 4.14 6.36
N ALA A 33 40.20 4.14 7.29
CA ALA A 33 39.36 2.97 7.52
C ALA A 33 38.74 2.55 6.17
N ASP A 34 39.04 1.32 5.80
CA ASP A 34 38.35 0.62 4.73
C ASP A 34 36.86 0.59 5.09
N GLU A 35 36.07 1.48 4.48
CA GLU A 35 34.62 1.36 4.46
C GLU A 35 34.35 0.11 3.59
N GLY A 36 34.25 -1.03 4.26
CA GLY A 36 33.95 -2.29 3.61
C GLY A 36 32.71 -2.12 2.73
N GLU A 37 32.89 -2.25 1.41
CA GLU A 37 31.82 -2.48 0.48
C GLU A 37 30.94 -3.60 1.06
N LYS A 38 29.70 -3.27 1.43
CA LYS A 38 28.70 -4.29 1.73
C LYS A 38 28.56 -5.10 0.44
N GLU A 39 29.01 -6.36 0.46
CA GLU A 39 28.67 -7.31 -0.61
C GLU A 39 27.16 -7.24 -0.85
N SER A 40 26.75 -6.88 -2.05
CA SER A 40 25.36 -6.94 -2.44
C SER A 40 24.92 -8.40 -2.37
N LYS A 41 23.82 -8.66 -1.67
CA LYS A 41 23.23 -9.99 -1.59
C LYS A 41 22.89 -10.43 -3.03
N GLU A 42 23.23 -11.66 -3.40
CA GLU A 42 22.98 -12.15 -4.77
C GLU A 42 21.48 -12.18 -5.09
N THR A 43 20.62 -12.58 -4.13
CA THR A 43 19.15 -12.64 -4.29
C THR A 43 18.48 -12.24 -2.98
N TYR A 44 17.49 -11.34 -3.05
CA TYR A 44 16.68 -10.92 -1.91
C TYR A 44 15.38 -11.71 -1.84
N THR A 45 14.84 -11.88 -0.64
CA THR A 45 13.50 -12.44 -0.41
C THR A 45 12.56 -11.36 0.03
N ILE A 46 11.48 -11.11 -0.73
CA ILE A 46 10.44 -10.14 -0.38
C ILE A 46 9.14 -10.87 -0.05
N GLY A 47 8.67 -10.72 1.19
CA GLY A 47 7.32 -11.14 1.56
C GLY A 47 6.30 -10.11 1.06
N VAL A 48 5.37 -10.54 0.22
CA VAL A 48 4.28 -9.71 -0.30
C VAL A 48 2.98 -10.11 0.36
N THR A 49 2.37 -9.22 1.12
CA THR A 49 1.05 -9.44 1.71
C THR A 49 0.01 -8.50 1.11
N GLN A 50 -1.08 -9.06 0.65
CA GLN A 50 -2.23 -8.36 0.11
C GLN A 50 -3.49 -8.80 0.87
N LEU A 51 -4.34 -7.84 1.30
CA LEU A 51 -5.52 -8.18 2.10
C LEU A 51 -6.49 -9.06 1.32
N MET A 52 -6.75 -8.71 0.06
CA MET A 52 -7.60 -9.48 -0.85
C MET A 52 -7.26 -9.16 -2.31
N GLU A 53 -7.81 -9.93 -3.22
CA GLU A 53 -7.58 -9.73 -4.64
C GLU A 53 -8.66 -8.82 -5.24
N HIS A 54 -8.23 -7.71 -5.82
CA HIS A 54 -9.02 -6.86 -6.69
C HIS A 54 -8.09 -6.01 -7.59
N PRO A 55 -8.56 -5.48 -8.73
CA PRO A 55 -7.71 -4.87 -9.76
C PRO A 55 -6.74 -3.81 -9.24
N ALA A 56 -7.20 -2.87 -8.41
CA ALA A 56 -6.36 -1.78 -7.90
C ALA A 56 -5.16 -2.30 -7.07
N LEU A 57 -5.38 -3.28 -6.17
CA LEU A 57 -4.27 -3.86 -5.41
C LEU A 57 -3.34 -4.71 -6.29
N ASN A 58 -3.88 -5.41 -7.29
CA ASN A 58 -3.05 -6.17 -8.23
C ASN A 58 -2.14 -5.25 -9.03
N LEU A 59 -2.67 -4.13 -9.57
CA LEU A 59 -1.89 -3.11 -10.27
C LEU A 59 -0.80 -2.49 -9.39
N ALA A 60 -1.09 -2.22 -8.12
CA ALA A 60 -0.09 -1.73 -7.19
C ALA A 60 1.05 -2.75 -6.96
N THR A 61 0.71 -4.03 -6.88
CA THR A 61 1.73 -5.09 -6.78
C THR A 61 2.55 -5.21 -8.06
N GLU A 62 1.91 -5.12 -9.23
CA GLU A 62 2.60 -5.12 -10.52
C GLU A 62 3.56 -3.92 -10.65
N GLY A 63 3.12 -2.72 -10.26
CA GLY A 63 3.96 -1.53 -10.23
C GLY A 63 5.18 -1.68 -9.32
N PHE A 64 4.98 -2.21 -8.11
CA PHE A 64 6.07 -2.51 -7.18
C PHE A 64 7.10 -3.46 -7.78
N GLN A 65 6.65 -4.58 -8.34
CA GLN A 65 7.53 -5.56 -8.97
C GLN A 65 8.27 -4.97 -10.17
N LYS A 66 7.60 -4.09 -10.94
CA LYS A 66 8.19 -3.42 -12.11
C LYS A 66 9.36 -2.52 -11.72
N ALA A 67 9.24 -1.74 -10.65
CA ALA A 67 10.33 -0.90 -10.16
C ALA A 67 11.55 -1.71 -9.69
N ILE A 68 11.33 -2.85 -9.05
CA ILE A 68 12.40 -3.78 -8.65
C ILE A 68 13.10 -4.37 -9.88
N GLU A 69 12.32 -4.81 -10.90
CA GLU A 69 12.84 -5.33 -12.16
C GLU A 69 13.71 -4.28 -12.89
N GLU A 70 13.22 -3.05 -12.99
CA GLU A 70 13.93 -1.93 -13.65
C GLU A 70 15.23 -1.57 -12.95
N ALA A 71 15.30 -1.76 -11.63
CA ALA A 71 16.52 -1.56 -10.85
C ALA A 71 17.53 -2.70 -10.97
N GLY A 72 17.16 -3.81 -11.63
CA GLY A 72 18.01 -4.99 -11.86
C GLY A 72 18.34 -5.76 -10.59
N ILE A 73 17.42 -5.73 -9.59
CA ILE A 73 17.61 -6.48 -8.34
C ILE A 73 16.99 -7.85 -8.51
N ASP A 74 17.75 -8.89 -8.16
CA ASP A 74 17.26 -10.27 -8.15
C ASP A 74 16.47 -10.55 -6.88
N VAL A 75 15.20 -10.96 -7.03
CA VAL A 75 14.23 -11.13 -5.94
C VAL A 75 13.43 -12.41 -6.09
N GLU A 76 13.35 -13.17 -4.99
CA GLU A 76 12.34 -14.20 -4.78
C GLU A 76 11.14 -13.59 -4.02
N TYR A 77 9.93 -13.68 -4.60
CA TYR A 77 8.71 -13.18 -3.98
C TYR A 77 7.94 -14.30 -3.28
N ASP A 78 7.67 -14.16 -1.97
CA ASP A 78 6.67 -14.95 -1.27
C ASP A 78 5.33 -14.18 -1.31
N MET A 79 4.47 -14.52 -2.29
CA MET A 79 3.19 -13.84 -2.54
C MET A 79 2.08 -14.46 -1.71
N GLN A 80 1.51 -13.71 -0.79
CA GLN A 80 0.44 -14.16 0.11
C GLN A 80 -0.78 -13.26 0.06
N ASN A 81 -1.97 -13.86 0.10
CA ASN A 81 -3.25 -13.16 0.08
C ASN A 81 -4.10 -13.60 1.28
N ALA A 82 -4.54 -12.65 2.08
CA ALA A 82 -5.32 -12.91 3.29
C ALA A 82 -6.81 -13.17 3.02
N GLN A 83 -7.29 -12.98 1.79
CA GLN A 83 -8.69 -13.22 1.36
C GLN A 83 -9.73 -12.49 2.22
N GLY A 84 -9.38 -11.31 2.72
CA GLY A 84 -10.22 -10.51 3.60
C GLY A 84 -10.24 -10.94 5.07
N ASP A 85 -9.44 -11.94 5.45
CA ASP A 85 -9.36 -12.45 6.84
C ASP A 85 -8.17 -11.82 7.57
N ASN A 86 -8.45 -10.99 8.58
CA ASN A 86 -7.43 -10.36 9.39
C ASN A 86 -6.56 -11.36 10.16
N SER A 87 -7.12 -12.51 10.56
CA SER A 87 -6.34 -13.56 11.24
C SER A 87 -5.36 -14.24 10.29
N ALA A 88 -5.75 -14.41 9.01
CA ALA A 88 -4.86 -14.88 7.97
C ALA A 88 -3.76 -13.85 7.71
N ASN A 89 -4.09 -12.56 7.67
CA ASN A 89 -3.13 -11.47 7.50
C ASN A 89 -2.07 -11.44 8.62
N ASP A 90 -2.49 -11.62 9.88
CA ASP A 90 -1.59 -11.77 11.03
C ASP A 90 -0.68 -13.00 10.91
N THR A 91 -1.21 -14.11 10.41
CA THR A 91 -0.45 -15.35 10.20
C THR A 91 0.59 -15.19 9.10
N ILE A 92 0.22 -14.55 7.99
CA ILE A 92 1.11 -14.24 6.86
C ILE A 92 2.29 -13.38 7.36
N ALA A 93 2.00 -12.30 8.08
CA ALA A 93 3.03 -11.43 8.64
C ALA A 93 3.98 -12.19 9.60
N SER A 94 3.43 -13.07 10.45
CA SER A 94 4.24 -13.90 11.36
C SER A 94 5.13 -14.89 10.60
N ASN A 95 4.66 -15.44 9.48
CA ASN A 95 5.43 -16.35 8.63
C ASN A 95 6.61 -15.62 7.97
N PHE A 96 6.42 -14.41 7.45
CA PHE A 96 7.50 -13.61 6.87
C PHE A 96 8.59 -13.30 7.90
N VAL A 97 8.20 -12.98 9.14
CA VAL A 97 9.15 -12.79 10.24
C VAL A 97 9.90 -14.09 10.55
N GLY A 98 9.19 -15.22 10.60
CA GLY A 98 9.80 -16.54 10.84
C GLY A 98 10.75 -16.99 9.73
N GLN A 99 10.52 -16.59 8.50
CA GLN A 99 11.38 -16.83 7.33
C GLN A 99 12.55 -15.85 7.25
N ASN A 100 12.52 -14.76 8.03
CA ASN A 100 13.51 -13.69 8.01
C ASN A 100 13.68 -13.09 6.61
N VAL A 101 12.56 -12.73 5.96
CA VAL A 101 12.57 -12.05 4.66
C VAL A 101 13.33 -10.73 4.74
N ASP A 102 13.90 -10.27 3.63
CA ASP A 102 14.71 -9.05 3.59
C ASP A 102 13.86 -7.77 3.62
N LEU A 103 12.60 -7.86 3.17
CA LEU A 103 11.65 -6.76 3.13
C LEU A 103 10.22 -7.33 3.10
N ILE A 104 9.30 -6.65 3.75
CA ILE A 104 7.86 -6.92 3.61
C ILE A 104 7.23 -5.80 2.78
N PHE A 105 6.63 -6.17 1.65
CA PHE A 105 5.73 -5.30 0.90
C PHE A 105 4.29 -5.54 1.35
N ALA A 106 3.69 -4.51 1.93
CA ALA A 106 2.36 -4.59 2.53
C ALA A 106 1.35 -3.76 1.73
N ASN A 107 0.51 -4.44 0.95
CA ASN A 107 -0.45 -3.85 0.06
C ASN A 107 -1.83 -3.77 0.70
N SER A 108 -2.16 -2.67 1.28
CA SER A 108 -3.34 -2.19 2.01
C SER A 108 -3.06 -1.81 3.47
N THR A 109 -3.93 -1.01 4.06
CA THR A 109 -3.81 -0.60 5.47
C THR A 109 -3.82 -1.80 6.45
N PRO A 110 -4.76 -2.76 6.36
CA PRO A 110 -4.74 -3.92 7.26
C PRO A 110 -3.49 -4.79 7.12
N SER A 111 -2.96 -4.95 5.89
CA SER A 111 -1.72 -5.70 5.65
C SER A 111 -0.51 -5.02 6.28
N ALA A 112 -0.42 -3.69 6.17
CA ALA A 112 0.65 -2.91 6.77
C ALA A 112 0.59 -2.94 8.31
N GLN A 113 -0.61 -2.83 8.89
CA GLN A 113 -0.81 -2.94 10.34
C GLN A 113 -0.44 -4.32 10.86
N ALA A 114 -0.83 -5.39 10.16
CA ALA A 114 -0.46 -6.75 10.51
C ALA A 114 1.07 -6.93 10.49
N ALA A 115 1.75 -6.49 9.43
CA ALA A 115 3.20 -6.57 9.32
C ALA A 115 3.91 -5.80 10.45
N LEU A 116 3.53 -4.55 10.70
CA LEU A 116 4.11 -3.73 11.76
C LEU A 116 3.91 -4.34 13.16
N SER A 117 2.79 -5.02 13.39
CA SER A 117 2.52 -5.69 14.68
C SER A 117 3.47 -6.85 14.99
N LYS A 118 4.19 -7.39 13.98
CA LYS A 118 5.03 -8.59 14.10
C LYS A 118 6.52 -8.30 14.09
N THR A 119 6.96 -7.15 13.57
CA THR A 119 8.39 -6.84 13.48
C THR A 119 8.66 -5.34 13.60
N THR A 120 9.77 -5.01 14.27
CA THR A 120 10.37 -3.68 14.30
C THR A 120 11.72 -3.64 13.55
N ASP A 121 12.17 -4.78 13.03
CA ASP A 121 13.51 -4.96 12.47
C ASP A 121 13.48 -5.12 10.94
N ILE A 122 12.56 -5.96 10.42
CA ILE A 122 12.41 -6.16 8.97
C ILE A 122 11.81 -4.89 8.36
N PRO A 123 12.42 -4.31 7.32
CA PRO A 123 11.86 -3.19 6.59
C PRO A 123 10.46 -3.49 6.05
N ILE A 124 9.53 -2.55 6.23
CA ILE A 124 8.18 -2.63 5.69
C ILE A 124 7.99 -1.47 4.72
N VAL A 125 7.62 -1.79 3.48
CA VAL A 125 7.17 -0.81 2.50
C VAL A 125 5.68 -1.03 2.24
N PHE A 126 4.86 -0.08 2.66
CA PHE A 126 3.43 -0.15 2.39
C PHE A 126 3.06 0.52 1.07
N THR A 127 1.94 0.09 0.50
CA THR A 127 1.25 0.79 -0.59
C THR A 127 -0.25 0.70 -0.38
N SER A 128 -1.03 1.46 -1.16
CA SER A 128 -2.50 1.43 -1.10
C SER A 128 -3.07 1.76 0.30
N VAL A 129 -2.37 2.61 1.05
CA VAL A 129 -2.79 3.07 2.38
C VAL A 129 -3.45 4.44 2.27
N VAL A 130 -4.61 4.62 2.90
CA VAL A 130 -5.38 5.89 2.88
C VAL A 130 -4.76 6.95 3.78
N ASP A 131 -4.46 6.57 5.00
CA ASP A 131 -4.01 7.49 6.06
C ASP A 131 -2.94 6.80 6.91
N PRO A 132 -1.67 6.83 6.46
CA PRO A 132 -0.60 6.11 7.15
C PRO A 132 -0.34 6.60 8.58
N VAL A 133 -0.56 7.89 8.83
CA VAL A 133 -0.40 8.49 10.17
C VAL A 133 -1.58 8.11 11.06
N GLY A 134 -2.82 8.26 10.58
CA GLY A 134 -4.02 7.86 11.33
C GLY A 134 -4.16 6.35 11.52
N ALA A 135 -3.48 5.54 10.70
CA ALA A 135 -3.36 4.10 10.86
C ALA A 135 -2.21 3.68 11.80
N GLU A 136 -1.49 4.66 12.38
CA GLU A 136 -0.36 4.45 13.30
C GLU A 136 0.80 3.64 12.67
N LEU A 137 0.98 3.74 11.35
CA LEU A 137 2.07 3.08 10.64
C LEU A 137 3.35 3.89 10.67
N ILE A 138 3.23 5.22 10.65
CA ILE A 138 4.33 6.17 10.61
C ILE A 138 4.05 7.39 11.50
N GLU A 139 5.10 8.07 11.95
CA GLU A 139 4.97 9.27 12.78
C GLU A 139 4.46 10.47 11.97
N SER A 140 5.00 10.69 10.79
CA SER A 140 4.54 11.68 9.81
C SER A 140 4.93 11.27 8.38
N MET A 141 4.34 11.91 7.38
CA MET A 141 4.68 11.65 5.98
C MET A 141 6.13 12.00 5.66
N GLU A 142 6.66 13.09 6.23
CA GLU A 142 8.03 13.59 6.00
C GLU A 142 9.07 12.78 6.78
N LYS A 143 8.69 12.25 7.93
CA LYS A 143 9.55 11.46 8.82
C LYS A 143 8.78 10.25 9.33
N PRO A 144 8.80 9.15 8.59
CA PRO A 144 8.05 7.95 8.96
C PRO A 144 8.42 7.40 10.34
N GLY A 145 9.72 7.41 10.68
CA GLY A 145 10.20 6.77 11.89
C GLY A 145 10.19 5.24 11.80
N GLY A 146 10.89 4.56 12.70
CA GLY A 146 10.88 3.10 12.78
C GLY A 146 11.36 2.38 11.51
N ASN A 147 10.73 1.24 11.23
CA ASN A 147 11.08 0.35 10.12
C ASN A 147 10.07 0.40 8.96
N VAL A 148 9.20 1.41 8.90
CA VAL A 148 8.08 1.49 7.95
C VAL A 148 8.18 2.76 7.10
N THR A 149 7.93 2.64 5.80
CA THR A 149 7.68 3.74 4.85
C THR A 149 6.79 3.24 3.73
N GLY A 150 6.44 4.09 2.77
CA GLY A 150 5.66 3.65 1.60
C GLY A 150 4.86 4.76 0.93
N THR A 151 3.88 4.35 0.12
CA THR A 151 3.05 5.24 -0.69
C THR A 151 1.59 5.19 -0.26
N SER A 152 0.99 6.37 -0.05
CA SER A 152 -0.46 6.52 0.10
C SER A 152 -1.11 6.58 -1.28
N HIS A 153 -2.37 6.14 -1.39
CA HIS A 153 -3.18 6.34 -2.59
C HIS A 153 -4.19 7.49 -2.44
N HIS A 154 -4.20 8.18 -1.32
CA HIS A 154 -5.12 9.29 -1.07
C HIS A 154 -4.55 10.61 -1.59
N HIS A 155 -5.13 11.10 -2.71
CA HIS A 155 -4.83 12.45 -3.20
C HIS A 155 -5.67 13.48 -2.41
N PRO A 156 -5.08 14.62 -1.98
CA PRO A 156 -5.80 15.62 -1.15
C PRO A 156 -7.10 16.12 -1.78
N ASP A 157 -7.15 16.25 -3.10
CA ASP A 157 -8.29 16.78 -3.83
C ASP A 157 -9.34 15.72 -4.20
N SER A 158 -9.12 14.42 -3.94
CA SER A 158 -10.03 13.37 -4.39
C SER A 158 -11.43 13.52 -3.79
N ILE A 159 -11.53 13.66 -2.48
CA ILE A 159 -12.82 13.83 -1.80
C ILE A 159 -13.45 15.18 -2.16
N PRO A 160 -12.75 16.35 -2.06
CA PRO A 160 -13.33 17.63 -2.44
C PRO A 160 -13.91 17.65 -3.86
N LYS A 161 -13.15 17.18 -4.86
CA LYS A 161 -13.62 17.12 -6.26
C LYS A 161 -14.80 16.16 -6.45
N ALA A 162 -14.81 15.02 -5.76
CA ALA A 162 -15.92 14.10 -5.79
C ALA A 162 -17.21 14.73 -5.23
N LEU A 163 -17.13 15.38 -4.07
CA LEU A 163 -18.29 16.05 -3.45
C LEU A 163 -18.77 17.23 -4.27
N GLU A 164 -17.85 18.02 -4.81
CA GLU A 164 -18.18 19.13 -5.73
C GLU A 164 -18.93 18.63 -6.97
N TYR A 165 -18.43 17.55 -7.60
CA TYR A 165 -19.03 16.95 -8.77
C TYR A 165 -20.42 16.38 -8.47
N LEU A 166 -20.56 15.62 -7.39
CA LEU A 166 -21.85 15.09 -6.93
C LEU A 166 -22.88 16.22 -6.74
N LYS A 167 -22.47 17.34 -6.14
CA LYS A 167 -23.33 18.47 -5.87
C LYS A 167 -23.68 19.28 -7.12
N ASN A 168 -22.65 19.71 -7.87
CA ASN A 168 -22.80 20.74 -8.89
C ASN A 168 -23.18 20.13 -10.25
N GLU A 169 -22.63 18.95 -10.57
CA GLU A 169 -22.84 18.31 -11.86
C GLU A 169 -24.00 17.33 -11.86
N LEU A 170 -24.13 16.53 -10.80
CA LEU A 170 -25.21 15.55 -10.68
C LEU A 170 -26.43 16.09 -9.89
N GLY A 171 -26.31 17.24 -9.23
CA GLY A 171 -27.40 17.85 -8.46
C GLY A 171 -27.84 17.04 -7.24
N ALA A 172 -26.98 16.12 -6.77
CA ALA A 172 -27.25 15.26 -5.64
C ALA A 172 -27.48 16.06 -4.35
N LYS A 173 -28.34 15.55 -3.47
CA LYS A 173 -28.55 16.00 -2.10
C LYS A 173 -28.22 14.89 -1.11
N LYS A 174 -28.57 13.67 -1.46
CA LYS A 174 -28.33 12.46 -0.67
C LYS A 174 -27.36 11.55 -1.40
N VAL A 175 -26.26 11.22 -0.75
CA VAL A 175 -25.20 10.36 -1.30
C VAL A 175 -25.12 9.09 -0.49
N GLY A 176 -25.30 7.96 -1.16
CA GLY A 176 -25.18 6.64 -0.56
C GLY A 176 -23.74 6.15 -0.53
N THR A 177 -23.35 5.50 0.54
CA THR A 177 -22.10 4.76 0.60
C THR A 177 -22.27 3.44 1.32
N VAL A 178 -21.59 2.41 0.83
CA VAL A 178 -21.51 1.09 1.47
C VAL A 178 -20.06 0.86 1.84
N TYR A 179 -19.80 0.41 3.07
CA TYR A 179 -18.43 0.18 3.52
C TYR A 179 -18.35 -0.82 4.67
N ASN A 180 -17.16 -1.40 4.85
CA ASN A 180 -16.85 -2.26 5.98
C ASN A 180 -16.34 -1.43 7.16
N ALA A 181 -17.17 -1.27 8.19
CA ALA A 181 -16.80 -0.55 9.41
C ALA A 181 -15.69 -1.24 10.22
N GLY A 182 -15.33 -2.49 9.90
CA GLY A 182 -14.18 -3.19 10.46
C GLY A 182 -12.84 -2.70 9.91
N GLU A 183 -12.81 -2.09 8.72
CA GLU A 183 -11.59 -1.56 8.10
C GLU A 183 -11.28 -0.14 8.62
N GLN A 184 -10.04 0.08 9.11
CA GLN A 184 -9.60 1.39 9.59
C GLN A 184 -9.59 2.44 8.47
N ASN A 185 -9.07 2.07 7.28
CA ASN A 185 -9.04 2.94 6.09
C ASN A 185 -10.44 3.43 5.67
N SER A 186 -11.45 2.59 5.79
CA SER A 186 -12.82 2.93 5.43
C SER A 186 -13.43 3.92 6.41
N ARG A 187 -13.28 3.68 7.72
CA ARG A 187 -13.70 4.65 8.74
C ARG A 187 -13.03 6.01 8.57
N ALA A 188 -11.70 6.02 8.30
CA ALA A 188 -10.96 7.26 8.09
C ALA A 188 -11.48 8.06 6.89
N GLN A 189 -11.85 7.39 5.79
CA GLN A 189 -12.45 8.03 4.62
C GLN A 189 -13.85 8.59 4.94
N ILE A 190 -14.70 7.79 5.58
CA ILE A 190 -16.06 8.22 5.97
C ILE A 190 -16.01 9.42 6.90
N ASP A 191 -15.10 9.45 7.87
CA ASP A 191 -14.94 10.59 8.78
C ASP A 191 -14.49 11.86 8.03
N LYS A 192 -13.62 11.74 7.04
CA LYS A 192 -13.21 12.86 6.17
C LYS A 192 -14.36 13.34 5.30
N ILE A 193 -15.13 12.43 4.71
CA ILE A 193 -16.30 12.75 3.88
C ILE A 193 -17.35 13.48 4.72
N LYS A 194 -17.73 12.97 5.88
CA LYS A 194 -18.72 13.59 6.77
C LYS A 194 -18.37 15.03 7.15
N LYS A 195 -17.08 15.26 7.47
CA LYS A 195 -16.61 16.62 7.82
C LYS A 195 -16.76 17.63 6.68
N GLN A 196 -16.66 17.17 5.43
CA GLN A 196 -16.72 18.04 4.26
C GLN A 196 -18.13 18.16 3.67
N MET A 197 -18.98 17.14 3.82
CA MET A 197 -20.31 17.11 3.20
C MET A 197 -21.20 18.29 3.62
N ASP A 198 -21.10 18.74 4.86
CA ASP A 198 -21.86 19.90 5.34
C ASP A 198 -21.56 21.16 4.53
N GLU A 199 -20.33 21.36 4.09
CA GLU A 199 -19.90 22.50 3.27
C GLU A 199 -20.56 22.49 1.88
N TYR A 200 -20.82 21.29 1.35
CA TYR A 200 -21.51 21.10 0.07
C TYR A 200 -23.03 20.97 0.21
N GLY A 201 -23.56 20.92 1.43
CA GLY A 201 -24.99 20.70 1.70
C GLY A 201 -25.47 19.34 1.21
N LEU A 202 -24.64 18.32 1.37
CA LEU A 202 -24.90 16.92 1.06
C LEU A 202 -25.21 16.14 2.33
N GLU A 203 -26.14 15.17 2.23
CA GLU A 203 -26.47 14.21 3.30
C GLU A 203 -25.87 12.84 2.95
N LEU A 204 -25.17 12.21 3.89
CA LEU A 204 -24.63 10.87 3.72
C LEU A 204 -25.61 9.82 4.23
N ILE A 205 -25.97 8.86 3.36
CA ILE A 205 -26.76 7.68 3.71
C ILE A 205 -25.81 6.48 3.71
N GLU A 206 -25.66 5.84 4.86
CA GLU A 206 -24.65 4.78 5.07
C GLU A 206 -25.29 3.40 5.19
N ALA A 207 -24.69 2.41 4.56
CA ALA A 207 -24.91 1.00 4.86
C ALA A 207 -23.57 0.32 5.14
N THR A 208 -23.52 -0.54 6.16
CA THR A 208 -22.29 -1.24 6.52
C THR A 208 -22.37 -2.72 6.21
N VAL A 209 -21.22 -3.28 5.85
CA VAL A 209 -21.04 -4.70 5.58
C VAL A 209 -19.91 -5.27 6.41
N SER A 210 -19.90 -6.59 6.57
CA SER A 210 -18.77 -7.31 7.19
C SER A 210 -18.05 -8.19 6.17
N THR A 211 -18.74 -8.61 5.10
CA THR A 211 -18.18 -9.46 4.04
C THR A 211 -18.62 -8.97 2.67
N SER A 212 -17.90 -9.38 1.63
CA SER A 212 -18.24 -9.08 0.23
C SER A 212 -19.60 -9.65 -0.20
N ALA A 213 -20.06 -10.73 0.43
CA ALA A 213 -21.37 -11.33 0.15
C ALA A 213 -22.55 -10.44 0.56
N ASP A 214 -22.35 -9.54 1.51
CA ASP A 214 -23.39 -8.63 2.02
C ASP A 214 -23.56 -7.38 1.16
N VAL A 215 -22.60 -7.06 0.28
CA VAL A 215 -22.49 -5.79 -0.45
C VAL A 215 -23.73 -5.51 -1.28
N LYS A 216 -24.22 -6.50 -2.03
CA LYS A 216 -25.41 -6.34 -2.88
C LYS A 216 -26.63 -5.93 -2.06
N GLN A 217 -26.93 -6.69 -1.00
CA GLN A 217 -28.09 -6.43 -0.14
C GLN A 217 -27.99 -5.07 0.57
N ALA A 218 -26.80 -4.71 1.04
CA ALA A 218 -26.56 -3.42 1.66
C ALA A 218 -26.78 -2.27 0.68
N THR A 219 -26.31 -2.39 -0.56
CA THR A 219 -26.53 -1.38 -1.61
C THR A 219 -28.02 -1.27 -1.96
N GLU A 220 -28.72 -2.39 -2.15
CA GLU A 220 -30.17 -2.41 -2.42
C GLU A 220 -30.98 -1.72 -1.30
N SER A 221 -30.55 -1.84 -0.05
CA SER A 221 -31.28 -1.30 1.10
C SER A 221 -31.34 0.23 1.15
N ILE A 222 -30.45 0.92 0.44
CA ILE A 222 -30.37 2.37 0.42
C ILE A 222 -30.57 2.98 -0.99
N ALA A 223 -30.71 2.15 -2.04
CA ALA A 223 -30.73 2.62 -3.42
C ALA A 223 -31.89 3.56 -3.76
N ASP A 224 -33.04 3.39 -3.12
CA ASP A 224 -34.23 4.25 -3.29
C ASP A 224 -34.21 5.51 -2.43
N GLN A 225 -33.19 5.70 -1.59
CA GLN A 225 -33.05 6.79 -0.64
C GLN A 225 -32.02 7.83 -1.08
N VAL A 226 -31.29 7.58 -2.17
CA VAL A 226 -30.11 8.36 -2.57
C VAL A 226 -30.23 8.90 -4.00
N ASP A 227 -29.59 10.03 -4.25
CA ASP A 227 -29.51 10.65 -5.57
C ASP A 227 -28.27 10.18 -6.36
N ALA A 228 -27.22 9.75 -5.65
CA ALA A 228 -26.00 9.18 -6.18
C ALA A 228 -25.33 8.26 -5.16
N PHE A 229 -24.50 7.33 -5.64
CA PHE A 229 -23.59 6.57 -4.79
C PHE A 229 -22.16 7.15 -4.87
N TYR A 230 -21.44 7.12 -3.76
CA TYR A 230 -19.99 7.31 -3.71
C TYR A 230 -19.32 6.09 -3.09
N CYS A 231 -18.68 5.29 -3.95
CA CYS A 231 -17.93 4.12 -3.52
C CYS A 231 -16.50 4.54 -3.16
N ILE A 232 -16.18 4.46 -1.87
CA ILE A 232 -14.83 4.72 -1.36
C ILE A 232 -13.89 3.53 -1.63
N THR A 233 -12.60 3.70 -1.40
CA THR A 233 -11.61 2.62 -1.52
C THR A 233 -11.66 1.67 -0.31
N ASP A 234 -12.80 1.00 -0.14
CA ASP A 234 -13.05 -0.05 0.84
C ASP A 234 -12.73 -1.40 0.22
N ASN A 235 -11.80 -2.18 0.81
CA ASN A 235 -11.36 -3.42 0.18
C ASN A 235 -12.49 -4.44 0.03
N THR A 236 -13.34 -4.58 1.05
CA THR A 236 -14.47 -5.51 1.04
C THR A 236 -15.47 -5.17 -0.07
N VAL A 237 -15.82 -3.89 -0.23
CA VAL A 237 -16.79 -3.43 -1.23
C VAL A 237 -16.19 -3.47 -2.63
N VAL A 238 -14.95 -2.99 -2.80
CA VAL A 238 -14.26 -3.00 -4.10
C VAL A 238 -14.05 -4.43 -4.61
N SER A 239 -13.84 -5.43 -3.73
CA SER A 239 -13.76 -6.84 -4.15
C SER A 239 -15.08 -7.37 -4.76
N ALA A 240 -16.21 -6.77 -4.41
CA ALA A 240 -17.55 -7.12 -4.93
C ALA A 240 -18.18 -5.95 -5.70
N PHE A 241 -17.37 -5.10 -6.32
CA PHE A 241 -17.80 -3.82 -6.92
C PHE A 241 -18.92 -3.97 -7.94
N GLU A 242 -18.91 -5.05 -8.74
CA GLU A 242 -19.94 -5.32 -9.72
C GLU A 242 -21.33 -5.40 -9.10
N SER A 243 -21.44 -5.85 -7.84
CA SER A 243 -22.71 -5.88 -7.12
C SER A 243 -23.25 -4.47 -6.83
N VAL A 244 -22.37 -3.51 -6.51
CA VAL A 244 -22.76 -2.10 -6.34
C VAL A 244 -23.15 -1.50 -7.69
N ALA A 245 -22.35 -1.74 -8.73
CA ALA A 245 -22.58 -1.22 -10.07
C ALA A 245 -23.89 -1.71 -10.68
N ASP A 246 -24.21 -3.00 -10.51
CA ASP A 246 -25.48 -3.58 -10.98
C ASP A 246 -26.70 -2.95 -10.30
N VAL A 247 -26.65 -2.76 -8.98
CA VAL A 247 -27.75 -2.11 -8.23
C VAL A 247 -27.89 -0.65 -8.66
N ALA A 248 -26.80 0.10 -8.70
CA ALA A 248 -26.81 1.51 -9.08
C ALA A 248 -27.34 1.71 -10.51
N THR A 249 -26.85 0.91 -11.48
CA THR A 249 -27.27 0.96 -12.89
C THR A 249 -28.75 0.59 -13.02
N THR A 250 -29.22 -0.46 -12.32
CA THR A 250 -30.62 -0.90 -12.34
C THR A 250 -31.55 0.19 -11.78
N ALA A 251 -31.11 0.86 -10.72
CA ALA A 251 -31.85 1.98 -10.11
C ALA A 251 -31.71 3.30 -10.90
N LYS A 252 -30.87 3.35 -11.94
CA LYS A 252 -30.47 4.57 -12.67
C LYS A 252 -29.88 5.64 -11.74
N VAL A 253 -29.18 5.22 -10.69
CA VAL A 253 -28.50 6.10 -9.74
C VAL A 253 -27.02 6.19 -10.15
N PRO A 254 -26.47 7.38 -10.41
CA PRO A 254 -25.05 7.52 -10.73
C PRO A 254 -24.16 6.97 -9.62
N LEU A 255 -23.15 6.15 -9.99
CA LEU A 255 -22.15 5.60 -9.08
C LEU A 255 -20.80 6.25 -9.36
N LEU A 256 -20.37 7.12 -8.45
CA LEU A 256 -19.03 7.69 -8.46
C LEU A 256 -18.09 6.81 -7.63
N ALA A 257 -16.92 6.47 -8.16
CA ALA A 257 -15.90 5.68 -7.46
C ALA A 257 -14.69 6.54 -7.07
N ALA A 258 -13.94 6.10 -6.06
CA ALA A 258 -12.71 6.73 -5.60
C ALA A 258 -11.44 6.10 -6.24
N ASP A 259 -11.60 5.16 -7.15
CA ASP A 259 -10.52 4.55 -7.94
C ASP A 259 -10.91 4.41 -9.42
N LEU A 260 -9.90 4.51 -10.30
CA LEU A 260 -10.11 4.48 -11.75
C LEU A 260 -10.47 3.07 -12.25
N ASP A 261 -10.02 2.03 -11.56
CA ASP A 261 -10.18 0.63 -11.96
C ASP A 261 -11.62 0.14 -11.80
N SER A 262 -12.41 0.88 -11.03
CA SER A 262 -13.86 0.67 -10.91
C SER A 262 -14.65 1.15 -12.13
N VAL A 263 -14.11 2.03 -12.97
CA VAL A 263 -14.81 2.54 -14.16
C VAL A 263 -15.06 1.45 -15.20
N PRO A 264 -14.08 0.62 -15.61
CA PRO A 264 -14.32 -0.54 -16.47
C PRO A 264 -15.28 -1.56 -15.87
N ARG A 265 -15.42 -1.60 -14.55
CA ARG A 265 -16.27 -2.54 -13.81
C ARG A 265 -17.71 -2.05 -13.61
N GLY A 266 -18.05 -0.86 -14.12
CA GLY A 266 -19.41 -0.36 -14.13
C GLY A 266 -19.66 0.88 -13.27
N ALA A 267 -18.64 1.54 -12.71
CA ALA A 267 -18.82 2.89 -12.19
C ALA A 267 -19.21 3.84 -13.32
N PHE A 268 -20.10 4.79 -13.03
CA PHE A 268 -20.41 5.87 -13.95
C PHE A 268 -19.21 6.77 -14.17
N ALA A 269 -18.52 7.12 -13.09
CA ALA A 269 -17.33 7.97 -13.13
C ALA A 269 -16.44 7.71 -11.90
N ALA A 270 -15.18 8.18 -11.97
CA ALA A 270 -14.27 8.13 -10.85
C ALA A 270 -13.32 9.33 -10.81
N PHE A 271 -13.06 9.85 -9.61
CA PHE A 271 -11.89 10.64 -9.29
C PHE A 271 -10.89 9.73 -8.59
N GLY A 272 -9.84 9.33 -9.28
CA GLY A 272 -8.91 8.33 -8.76
C GLY A 272 -7.46 8.57 -9.16
N VAL A 273 -6.60 7.77 -8.58
CA VAL A 273 -5.17 7.72 -8.85
C VAL A 273 -4.82 6.45 -9.61
N ASP A 274 -3.66 6.45 -10.24
CA ASP A 274 -3.12 5.28 -10.91
C ASP A 274 -2.42 4.36 -9.90
N PHE A 275 -3.01 3.21 -9.60
CA PHE A 275 -2.47 2.28 -8.61
C PHE A 275 -1.17 1.63 -9.05
N PHE A 276 -0.93 1.48 -10.36
CA PHE A 276 0.37 1.02 -10.85
C PHE A 276 1.48 2.02 -10.47
N GLU A 277 1.27 3.31 -10.70
CA GLU A 277 2.23 4.35 -10.34
C GLU A 277 2.45 4.45 -8.82
N VAL A 278 1.38 4.27 -8.04
CA VAL A 278 1.47 4.25 -6.56
C VAL A 278 2.34 3.07 -6.11
N GLY A 279 2.13 1.89 -6.67
CA GLY A 279 2.93 0.70 -6.40
C GLY A 279 4.38 0.83 -6.88
N HIS A 280 4.58 1.42 -8.06
CA HIS A 280 5.92 1.66 -8.61
C HIS A 280 6.74 2.57 -7.68
N GLY A 281 6.16 3.66 -7.17
CA GLY A 281 6.83 4.52 -6.19
C GLY A 281 7.22 3.77 -4.91
N ALA A 282 6.38 2.86 -4.43
CA ALA A 282 6.73 2.00 -3.29
C ALA A 282 7.91 1.07 -3.64
N GLY A 283 7.97 0.55 -4.86
CA GLY A 283 9.08 -0.25 -5.37
C GLY A 283 10.39 0.52 -5.43
N GLU A 284 10.37 1.79 -5.87
CA GLU A 284 11.55 2.66 -5.85
C GLU A 284 12.09 2.88 -4.42
N MET A 285 11.20 2.97 -3.42
CA MET A 285 11.61 3.05 -2.01
C MET A 285 12.25 1.74 -1.56
N ALA A 286 11.65 0.60 -1.92
CA ALA A 286 12.20 -0.73 -1.62
C ALA A 286 13.59 -0.93 -2.23
N VAL A 287 13.82 -0.47 -3.46
CA VAL A 287 15.13 -0.49 -4.14
C VAL A 287 16.20 0.22 -3.31
N LYS A 288 15.92 1.42 -2.79
CA LYS A 288 16.86 2.18 -1.94
C LYS A 288 17.19 1.43 -0.65
N ILE A 289 16.17 0.77 -0.06
CA ILE A 289 16.33 0.01 1.18
C ILE A 289 17.19 -1.24 0.93
N LEU A 290 16.87 -2.03 -0.10
CA LEU A 290 17.59 -3.26 -0.44
C LEU A 290 19.05 -2.99 -0.80
N LYS A 291 19.34 -1.90 -1.53
CA LYS A 291 20.71 -1.46 -1.83
C LYS A 291 21.44 -0.88 -0.62
N GLY A 292 20.76 -0.69 0.51
CA GLY A 292 21.35 -0.08 1.72
C GLY A 292 21.64 1.41 1.58
N GLU A 293 21.05 2.09 0.59
CA GLU A 293 21.19 3.52 0.34
C GLU A 293 20.44 4.38 1.36
N ALA A 294 19.32 3.86 1.89
CA ALA A 294 18.51 4.53 2.92
C ALA A 294 17.81 3.50 3.83
N LYS A 295 17.39 3.96 5.01
CA LYS A 295 16.52 3.19 5.91
C LYS A 295 15.07 3.66 5.75
N PRO A 296 14.06 2.83 6.06
CA PRO A 296 12.66 3.26 6.01
C PRO A 296 12.39 4.57 6.74
N ALA A 297 12.98 4.76 7.94
CA ALA A 297 12.84 5.96 8.74
C ALA A 297 13.27 7.26 8.03
N ASP A 298 14.17 7.16 7.06
CA ASP A 298 14.78 8.30 6.36
C ASP A 298 14.14 8.58 5.00
N ILE A 299 13.23 7.72 4.55
CA ILE A 299 12.51 7.86 3.27
C ILE A 299 11.12 8.43 3.57
N PRO A 300 10.81 9.68 3.18
CA PRO A 300 9.47 10.23 3.32
C PRO A 300 8.42 9.33 2.66
N ALA A 301 7.28 9.14 3.31
CA ALA A 301 6.15 8.51 2.68
C ALA A 301 5.51 9.47 1.67
N GLU A 302 5.10 8.96 0.50
CA GLU A 302 4.65 9.80 -0.59
C GLU A 302 3.16 9.64 -0.88
N PRO A 303 2.40 10.76 -1.03
CA PRO A 303 1.07 10.73 -1.61
C PRO A 303 1.18 10.64 -3.15
N PRO A 304 0.10 10.24 -3.85
CA PRO A 304 0.06 10.27 -5.31
C PRO A 304 0.17 11.69 -5.82
N LYS A 305 0.85 11.87 -6.98
CA LYS A 305 1.11 13.19 -7.57
C LYS A 305 -0.03 13.67 -8.49
N THR A 306 -0.79 12.74 -9.04
CA THR A 306 -1.79 13.02 -10.08
C THR A 306 -3.13 12.43 -9.70
N LEU A 307 -4.18 13.25 -9.78
CA LEU A 307 -5.57 12.83 -9.70
C LEU A 307 -6.17 12.90 -11.10
N LYS A 308 -6.76 11.81 -11.56
CA LYS A 308 -7.45 11.72 -12.85
C LYS A 308 -8.96 11.69 -12.64
N PHE A 309 -9.70 12.17 -13.63
CA PHE A 309 -11.13 12.04 -13.72
C PHE A 309 -11.50 11.22 -14.95
N MET A 310 -12.23 10.13 -14.76
CA MET A 310 -12.64 9.21 -15.84
C MET A 310 -14.15 8.99 -15.79
N VAL A 311 -14.78 8.90 -16.97
CA VAL A 311 -16.23 8.67 -17.13
C VAL A 311 -16.46 7.49 -18.04
N ASN A 312 -17.35 6.58 -17.65
CA ASN A 312 -17.79 5.44 -18.44
C ASN A 312 -18.98 5.86 -19.32
N LYS A 313 -18.71 5.99 -20.63
CA LYS A 313 -19.72 6.42 -21.59
C LYS A 313 -20.91 5.46 -21.67
N LYS A 314 -20.66 4.15 -21.65
CA LYS A 314 -21.72 3.15 -21.74
C LYS A 314 -22.66 3.20 -20.53
N VAL A 315 -22.10 3.39 -19.34
CA VAL A 315 -22.91 3.55 -18.10
C VAL A 315 -23.67 4.87 -18.15
N ALA A 316 -23.01 5.98 -18.55
CA ALA A 316 -23.66 7.29 -18.73
C ALA A 316 -24.89 7.19 -19.63
N ASP A 317 -24.76 6.58 -20.80
CA ASP A 317 -25.86 6.35 -21.75
C ASP A 317 -26.99 5.52 -21.11
N THR A 318 -26.63 4.49 -20.31
CA THR A 318 -27.62 3.60 -19.66
C THR A 318 -28.45 4.29 -18.59
N ILE A 319 -27.79 5.14 -17.77
CA ILE A 319 -28.45 5.88 -16.68
C ILE A 319 -28.98 7.24 -17.15
N GLU A 320 -28.87 7.55 -18.46
CA GLU A 320 -29.38 8.78 -19.10
C GLU A 320 -28.72 10.06 -18.56
N VAL A 321 -27.42 10.01 -18.23
CA VAL A 321 -26.60 11.17 -17.83
C VAL A 321 -25.81 11.67 -19.02
N GLU A 322 -25.97 12.94 -19.38
CA GLU A 322 -25.21 13.58 -20.46
C GLU A 322 -23.78 13.92 -20.00
N ILE A 323 -22.78 13.44 -20.73
CA ILE A 323 -21.38 13.80 -20.48
C ILE A 323 -21.11 15.19 -21.06
N LYS A 324 -20.74 16.13 -20.19
CA LYS A 324 -20.46 17.52 -20.60
C LYS A 324 -19.00 17.68 -21.02
N PRO A 325 -18.73 18.43 -22.12
CA PRO A 325 -17.35 18.64 -22.61
C PRO A 325 -16.43 19.37 -21.61
N ASP A 326 -16.99 20.22 -20.74
CA ASP A 326 -16.27 20.97 -19.72
C ASP A 326 -15.85 20.16 -18.49
N TRP A 327 -16.24 18.90 -18.41
CA TRP A 327 -15.76 18.00 -17.36
C TRP A 327 -14.28 17.61 -17.51
N GLU A 328 -13.70 17.76 -18.72
CA GLU A 328 -12.31 17.39 -19.02
C GLU A 328 -11.96 15.96 -18.60
N ALA A 329 -12.95 15.07 -18.66
CA ALA A 329 -12.81 13.66 -18.23
C ALA A 329 -12.13 12.80 -19.31
N GLU A 330 -11.33 11.85 -18.89
CA GLU A 330 -10.95 10.71 -19.73
C GLU A 330 -12.20 9.84 -19.98
N ILE A 331 -12.48 9.54 -21.25
CA ILE A 331 -13.67 8.75 -21.60
C ILE A 331 -13.30 7.29 -21.76
N TYR A 332 -13.95 6.45 -20.96
CA TYR A 332 -13.92 5.00 -21.12
C TYR A 332 -15.13 4.58 -21.97
N GLU A 333 -14.85 3.91 -23.12
CA GLU A 333 -15.85 3.53 -24.14
C GLU A 333 -16.60 2.20 -23.80
#